data_a12a905b8f3c5ee5565c671601109394
#
_entry.id   a12a905b8f3c5ee5565c671601109394
#
_cell.length_a   1.000
_cell.length_b   1.000
_cell.length_c   1.000
_cell.angle_alpha   90.00
_cell.angle_beta   90.00
_cell.angle_gamma   90.00
#
_symmetry.space_group_name_H-M   'P 1'
#
loop_
_entity.id
_entity.type
_entity.pdbx_description
1 polymer ?
#
loop_
_entity_poly.entity_id
_entity_poly.type
_entity_poly.pdbx_seq_one_letter_code
_entity_poly.pdbx_strand_id
1 'polypeptide(L)'
;MAKTADYGLGEFTFPRGWFMIGTSDEATTTPAAVRYFGEDLVLYRGESGRPHLLAAYCPHMGTHLARNTTSYVVVDKKHVEGDNIRCPYHAWRFGPDGKCDHIPYHEGPIPASANVKSWTVVESLGAIWVWHD
;
A
#
# COMPACT_ATOMS: atom_id res chain seq x y z
N MET A 1 29.06 7.08 7.86
CA MET A 1 27.73 7.46 7.39
C MET A 1 26.93 7.97 8.59
N ALA A 2 26.34 9.15 8.50
CA ALA A 2 25.55 9.73 9.57
C ALA A 2 24.34 8.85 9.87
N LYS A 3 24.00 8.70 11.14
CA LYS A 3 22.82 7.97 11.59
C LYS A 3 21.75 8.97 12.04
N THR A 4 20.50 8.57 12.04
CA THR A 4 19.36 9.41 12.44
C THR A 4 19.57 10.01 13.83
N ALA A 5 20.16 9.26 14.76
CA ALA A 5 20.48 9.72 16.11
C ALA A 5 21.45 10.93 16.13
N ASP A 6 22.28 11.06 15.09
CA ASP A 6 23.24 12.17 15.00
C ASP A 6 22.56 13.52 14.74
N TYR A 7 21.30 13.48 14.33
CA TYR A 7 20.48 14.67 14.03
C TYR A 7 19.50 15.02 15.18
N GLY A 8 19.54 14.31 16.28
CA GLY A 8 18.67 14.58 17.43
C GLY A 8 17.19 14.28 17.18
N LEU A 9 16.87 13.41 16.23
CA LEU A 9 15.49 13.07 15.86
C LEU A 9 14.86 11.98 16.76
N GLY A 10 15.59 11.56 17.82
CA GLY A 10 15.13 10.52 18.72
C GLY A 10 14.93 9.19 18.03
N GLU A 11 13.80 8.55 18.28
CA GLU A 11 13.43 7.28 17.66
C GLU A 11 12.84 7.46 16.25
N PHE A 12 12.52 8.68 15.85
CA PHE A 12 11.93 8.96 14.55
C PHE A 12 13.00 8.93 13.46
N THR A 13 12.81 8.07 12.48
CA THR A 13 13.71 7.94 11.35
C THR A 13 13.51 9.05 10.31
N PHE A 14 12.29 9.58 10.22
CA PHE A 14 11.91 10.61 9.26
C PHE A 14 11.11 11.71 9.93
N PRO A 15 11.23 12.97 9.49
CA PRO A 15 10.42 14.05 10.03
C PRO A 15 8.94 13.88 9.67
N ARG A 16 8.08 14.47 10.50
CA ARG A 16 6.65 14.53 10.25
C ARG A 16 6.36 15.55 9.16
N GLY A 17 5.50 15.21 8.22
CA GLY A 17 5.08 16.14 7.18
C GLY A 17 4.67 15.48 5.87
N TRP A 18 4.45 16.31 4.86
CA TRP A 18 4.15 15.89 3.51
C TRP A 18 5.43 15.62 2.73
N PHE A 19 5.47 14.50 2.06
CA PHE A 19 6.58 14.09 1.20
C PHE A 19 6.06 13.77 -0.19
N MET A 20 6.70 14.32 -1.21
CA MET A 20 6.48 13.91 -2.59
C MET A 20 7.13 12.56 -2.81
N ILE A 21 6.34 11.57 -3.25
CA ILE A 21 6.85 10.21 -3.50
C ILE A 21 6.91 9.86 -4.98
N GLY A 22 6.41 10.71 -5.86
CA GLY A 22 6.46 10.45 -7.29
C GLY A 22 5.59 11.40 -8.08
N THR A 23 5.58 11.20 -9.38
CA THR A 23 4.68 11.91 -10.29
C THR A 23 3.37 11.14 -10.45
N SER A 24 2.31 11.84 -10.85
CA SER A 24 0.95 11.29 -10.97
C SER A 24 0.88 10.03 -11.85
N ASP A 25 1.70 9.96 -12.89
CA ASP A 25 1.74 8.84 -13.84
C ASP A 25 2.37 7.56 -13.28
N GLU A 26 3.07 7.66 -12.15
CA GLU A 26 3.67 6.49 -11.49
C GLU A 26 2.64 5.63 -10.74
N ALA A 27 1.45 6.17 -10.44
CA ALA A 27 0.35 5.42 -9.86
C ALA A 27 -0.64 5.00 -10.94
N THR A 28 -0.68 3.72 -11.23
CA THR A 28 -1.59 3.13 -12.22
C THR A 28 -2.44 2.03 -11.60
N THR A 29 -3.36 1.47 -12.35
CA THR A 29 -4.16 0.31 -11.89
C THR A 29 -3.34 -0.97 -11.79
N THR A 30 -2.10 -0.96 -12.25
CA THR A 30 -1.12 -2.00 -11.97
C THR A 30 -0.34 -1.60 -10.71
N PRO A 31 -0.47 -2.35 -9.60
CA PRO A 31 0.24 -2.02 -8.37
C PRO A 31 1.76 -2.01 -8.54
N ALA A 32 2.40 -0.99 -7.99
CA ALA A 32 3.84 -0.81 -8.03
C ALA A 32 4.46 -1.05 -6.65
N ALA A 33 5.54 -1.81 -6.61
CA ALA A 33 6.36 -1.97 -5.41
C ALA A 33 7.24 -0.74 -5.24
N VAL A 34 7.09 -0.04 -4.13
CA VAL A 34 7.89 1.15 -3.81
C VAL A 34 8.44 1.02 -2.40
N ARG A 35 9.47 1.81 -2.09
CA ARG A 35 10.08 1.83 -0.76
C ARG A 35 10.31 3.26 -0.32
N TYR A 36 9.61 3.66 0.74
CA TYR A 36 9.73 4.98 1.36
C TYR A 36 9.71 4.82 2.88
N PHE A 37 10.33 5.76 3.58
CA PHE A 37 10.38 5.77 5.06
C PHE A 37 10.95 4.48 5.66
N GLY A 38 11.84 3.80 4.93
CA GLY A 38 12.42 2.53 5.36
C GLY A 38 11.47 1.32 5.27
N GLU A 39 10.31 1.46 4.65
CA GLU A 39 9.28 0.42 4.58
C GLU A 39 8.97 0.05 3.12
N ASP A 40 8.67 -1.23 2.90
CA ASP A 40 8.15 -1.71 1.62
C ASP A 40 6.66 -1.40 1.53
N LEU A 41 6.28 -0.75 0.44
CA LEU A 41 4.93 -0.26 0.22
C LEU A 41 4.41 -0.67 -1.15
N VAL A 42 3.09 -0.60 -1.31
CA VAL A 42 2.43 -0.75 -2.60
C VAL A 42 1.68 0.52 -2.95
N LEU A 43 2.00 1.07 -4.12
CA LEU A 43 1.34 2.24 -4.70
C LEU A 43 0.46 1.79 -5.86
N TYR A 44 -0.81 2.19 -5.86
CA TYR A 44 -1.73 1.88 -6.95
C TYR A 44 -2.78 2.97 -7.11
N ARG A 45 -3.41 3.00 -8.27
CA ARG A 45 -4.54 3.87 -8.53
C ARG A 45 -5.82 3.03 -8.57
N GLY A 46 -6.82 3.44 -7.81
CA GLY A 46 -8.13 2.82 -7.82
C GLY A 46 -8.95 3.20 -9.06
N GLU A 47 -10.06 2.52 -9.27
CA GLU A 47 -11.00 2.83 -10.36
C GLU A 47 -11.63 4.21 -10.21
N SER A 48 -11.68 4.77 -8.99
CA SER A 48 -12.11 6.16 -8.75
C SER A 48 -11.15 7.20 -9.34
N GLY A 49 -9.96 6.79 -9.74
CA GLY A 49 -8.88 7.68 -10.17
C GLY A 49 -7.97 8.16 -9.04
N ARG A 50 -8.20 7.75 -7.80
CA ARG A 50 -7.37 8.16 -6.65
C ARG A 50 -6.18 7.23 -6.46
N PRO A 51 -5.00 7.78 -6.16
CA PRO A 51 -3.84 6.98 -5.74
C PRO A 51 -3.98 6.56 -4.28
N HIS A 52 -3.49 5.36 -3.98
CA HIS A 52 -3.48 4.79 -2.64
C HIS A 52 -2.11 4.19 -2.32
N LEU A 53 -1.71 4.25 -1.06
CA LEU A 53 -0.44 3.72 -0.57
C LEU A 53 -0.69 2.87 0.67
N LEU A 54 -0.30 1.60 0.61
CA LEU A 54 -0.44 0.64 1.70
C LEU A 54 0.89 -0.03 2.00
N ALA A 55 1.01 -0.60 3.21
CA ALA A 55 2.08 -1.54 3.53
C ALA A 55 2.02 -2.73 2.57
N ALA A 56 3.18 -3.22 2.14
CA ALA A 56 3.27 -4.14 1.01
C ALA A 56 2.89 -5.58 1.34
N TYR A 57 2.97 -5.99 2.61
CA TYR A 57 2.88 -7.42 2.95
C TYR A 57 1.53 -7.79 3.52
N CYS A 58 0.88 -8.76 2.85
CA CYS A 58 -0.39 -9.32 3.32
C CYS A 58 -0.19 -9.99 4.69
N PRO A 59 -1.01 -9.66 5.70
CA PRO A 59 -0.88 -10.22 7.05
C PRO A 59 -1.16 -11.71 7.14
N HIS A 60 -1.75 -12.31 6.10
CA HIS A 60 -2.04 -13.75 6.07
C HIS A 60 -0.75 -14.58 5.99
N MET A 61 0.01 -14.45 4.89
CA MET A 61 1.20 -15.25 4.63
C MET A 61 2.42 -14.42 4.21
N GLY A 62 2.37 -13.10 4.35
CA GLY A 62 3.50 -12.21 4.03
C GLY A 62 3.73 -11.96 2.55
N THR A 63 2.78 -12.27 1.69
CA THR A 63 2.91 -12.03 0.25
C THR A 63 2.95 -10.53 -0.04
N HIS A 64 3.91 -10.11 -0.86
CA HIS A 64 3.99 -8.73 -1.34
C HIS A 64 2.86 -8.46 -2.33
N LEU A 65 2.02 -7.46 -2.04
CA LEU A 65 0.80 -7.17 -2.81
C LEU A 65 1.06 -6.73 -4.26
N ALA A 66 2.26 -6.30 -4.61
CA ALA A 66 2.60 -5.82 -5.94
C ALA A 66 3.61 -6.69 -6.71
N ARG A 67 4.23 -7.68 -6.10
CA ARG A 67 5.33 -8.43 -6.73
C ARG A 67 4.89 -9.68 -7.48
N ASN A 68 3.84 -10.33 -7.04
CA ASN A 68 3.27 -11.44 -7.77
C ASN A 68 2.32 -10.91 -8.84
N THR A 69 2.62 -11.18 -10.08
CA THR A 69 1.90 -10.58 -11.22
C THR A 69 0.81 -11.46 -11.79
N THR A 70 0.91 -12.76 -11.55
CA THR A 70 -0.07 -13.75 -12.03
C THR A 70 -0.13 -14.91 -11.05
N SER A 71 -1.35 -15.30 -10.70
CA SER A 71 -1.65 -16.46 -9.88
C SER A 71 -2.99 -17.02 -10.34
N TYR A 72 -3.49 -18.03 -9.65
CA TYR A 72 -4.85 -18.52 -9.91
C TYR A 72 -5.95 -17.51 -9.53
N VAL A 73 -5.60 -16.48 -8.76
CA VAL A 73 -6.53 -15.43 -8.30
C VAL A 73 -6.38 -14.15 -9.12
N VAL A 74 -5.13 -13.78 -9.40
CA VAL A 74 -4.79 -12.53 -10.08
C VAL A 74 -4.11 -12.85 -11.40
N VAL A 75 -4.66 -12.36 -12.47
CA VAL A 75 -4.15 -12.57 -13.84
C VAL A 75 -3.71 -11.22 -14.40
N ASP A 76 -2.56 -11.19 -15.07
CA ASP A 76 -2.03 -10.01 -15.75
C ASP A 76 -1.93 -8.76 -14.86
N LYS A 77 -1.51 -8.92 -13.62
CA LYS A 77 -1.36 -7.81 -12.65
C LYS A 77 -2.66 -7.08 -12.32
N LYS A 78 -3.81 -7.69 -12.53
CA LYS A 78 -5.12 -7.10 -12.25
C LYS A 78 -5.51 -7.32 -10.80
N HIS A 79 -4.80 -6.67 -9.89
CA HIS A 79 -5.02 -6.76 -8.44
C HIS A 79 -6.10 -5.81 -7.94
N VAL A 80 -6.39 -4.74 -8.69
CA VAL A 80 -7.26 -3.66 -8.23
C VAL A 80 -8.71 -3.98 -8.58
N GLU A 81 -9.58 -3.91 -7.57
CA GLU A 81 -11.03 -4.06 -7.70
C GLU A 81 -11.69 -2.83 -7.07
N GLY A 82 -12.29 -1.94 -7.89
CA GLY A 82 -12.71 -0.65 -7.40
C GLY A 82 -11.49 0.13 -6.89
N ASP A 83 -11.51 0.56 -5.64
CA ASP A 83 -10.36 1.17 -4.98
C ASP A 83 -9.65 0.21 -4.02
N ASN A 84 -10.02 -1.06 -4.03
CA ASN A 84 -9.43 -2.10 -3.19
C ASN A 84 -8.36 -2.87 -3.95
N ILE A 85 -7.45 -3.48 -3.19
CA ILE A 85 -6.40 -4.32 -3.75
C ILE A 85 -6.53 -5.74 -3.21
N ARG A 86 -6.40 -6.73 -4.09
CA ARG A 86 -6.48 -8.14 -3.74
C ARG A 86 -5.10 -8.77 -3.68
N CYS A 87 -4.86 -9.50 -2.59
CA CYS A 87 -3.62 -10.27 -2.46
C CYS A 87 -3.55 -11.37 -3.54
N PRO A 88 -2.46 -11.45 -4.30
CA PRO A 88 -2.37 -12.42 -5.39
C PRO A 88 -2.20 -13.86 -4.94
N TYR A 89 -2.02 -14.12 -3.63
CA TYR A 89 -1.81 -15.49 -3.15
C TYR A 89 -3.14 -16.18 -2.77
N HIS A 90 -3.85 -15.69 -1.74
CA HIS A 90 -5.11 -16.30 -1.30
C HIS A 90 -6.29 -15.34 -1.37
N ALA A 91 -6.17 -14.26 -2.14
CA ALA A 91 -7.25 -13.35 -2.49
C ALA A 91 -7.85 -12.53 -1.34
N TRP A 92 -7.13 -12.33 -0.25
CA TRP A 92 -7.55 -11.35 0.74
C TRP A 92 -7.59 -9.97 0.11
N ARG A 93 -8.66 -9.21 0.36
CA ARG A 93 -8.85 -7.90 -0.24
C ARG A 93 -8.77 -6.81 0.81
N PHE A 94 -8.06 -5.73 0.49
CA PHE A 94 -7.84 -4.60 1.38
C PHE A 94 -8.36 -3.32 0.74
N GLY A 95 -9.08 -2.51 1.54
CA GLY A 95 -9.51 -1.19 1.11
C GLY A 95 -8.40 -0.15 1.18
N PRO A 96 -8.67 1.09 0.70
CA PRO A 96 -7.72 2.20 0.79
C PRO A 96 -7.31 2.57 2.21
N ASP A 97 -8.13 2.22 3.19
CA ASP A 97 -7.86 2.38 4.62
C ASP A 97 -7.01 1.26 5.22
N GLY A 98 -6.62 0.27 4.39
CA GLY A 98 -5.83 -0.88 4.81
C GLY A 98 -6.62 -2.00 5.48
N LYS A 99 -7.91 -1.84 5.65
CA LYS A 99 -8.75 -2.88 6.27
C LYS A 99 -9.08 -3.99 5.28
N CYS A 100 -8.93 -5.23 5.73
CA CYS A 100 -9.39 -6.39 4.97
C CYS A 100 -10.92 -6.42 4.99
N ASP A 101 -11.54 -6.40 3.80
CA ASP A 101 -12.99 -6.39 3.64
C ASP A 101 -13.56 -7.66 3.01
N HIS A 102 -12.70 -8.55 2.52
CA HIS A 102 -13.15 -9.80 1.92
C HIS A 102 -12.07 -10.88 1.97
N ILE A 103 -12.48 -12.05 2.46
CA ILE A 103 -11.69 -13.29 2.42
C ILE A 103 -12.59 -14.36 1.80
N PRO A 104 -12.30 -14.84 0.58
CA PRO A 104 -13.25 -15.65 -0.21
C PRO A 104 -13.72 -16.95 0.45
N TYR A 105 -12.87 -17.55 1.28
CA TYR A 105 -13.15 -18.84 1.95
C TYR A 105 -13.53 -18.70 3.42
N HIS A 106 -13.72 -17.47 3.90
CA HIS A 106 -14.04 -17.19 5.29
C HIS A 106 -15.51 -16.82 5.44
N GLU A 107 -16.17 -17.44 6.41
CA GLU A 107 -17.52 -17.09 6.84
C GLU A 107 -17.45 -16.41 8.21
N GLY A 108 -18.26 -15.37 8.38
CA GLY A 108 -18.32 -14.58 9.60
C GLY A 108 -17.46 -13.32 9.56
N PRO A 109 -17.29 -12.65 10.73
CA PRO A 109 -16.56 -11.38 10.80
C PRO A 109 -15.07 -11.56 10.55
N ILE A 110 -14.50 -10.61 9.82
CA ILE A 110 -13.07 -10.58 9.55
C ILE A 110 -12.35 -10.01 10.79
N PRO A 111 -11.29 -10.68 11.29
CA PRO A 111 -10.55 -10.18 12.44
C PRO A 111 -9.96 -8.78 12.20
N ALA A 112 -10.00 -7.92 13.21
CA ALA A 112 -9.42 -6.57 13.13
C ALA A 112 -7.89 -6.61 12.90
N SER A 113 -7.22 -7.71 13.25
CA SER A 113 -5.80 -7.91 12.98
C SER A 113 -5.48 -8.17 11.51
N ALA A 114 -6.49 -8.46 10.67
CA ALA A 114 -6.32 -8.66 9.23
C ALA A 114 -6.27 -7.31 8.49
N ASN A 115 -5.33 -6.46 8.88
CA ASN A 115 -5.14 -5.12 8.30
C ASN A 115 -3.71 -4.93 7.83
N VAL A 116 -3.55 -4.05 6.86
CA VAL A 116 -2.25 -3.45 6.52
C VAL A 116 -2.29 -1.96 6.85
N LYS A 117 -1.13 -1.38 7.15
CA LYS A 117 -1.04 0.05 7.38
C LYS A 117 -1.35 0.81 6.08
N SER A 118 -2.09 1.91 6.19
CA SER A 118 -2.37 2.82 5.09
C SER A 118 -1.77 4.20 5.38
N TRP A 119 -1.46 4.95 4.32
CA TRP A 119 -0.98 6.32 4.42
C TRP A 119 -1.98 7.27 3.78
N THR A 120 -2.06 8.47 4.34
CA THR A 120 -2.83 9.57 3.73
C THR A 120 -2.10 10.04 2.47
N VAL A 121 -2.78 9.95 1.32
CA VAL A 121 -2.22 10.30 0.01
C VAL A 121 -3.03 11.43 -0.60
N VAL A 122 -2.35 12.42 -1.16
CA VAL A 122 -2.94 13.51 -1.92
C VAL A 122 -2.23 13.61 -3.27
N GLU A 123 -3.02 13.77 -4.33
CA GLU A 123 -2.50 14.06 -5.67
C GLU A 123 -2.73 15.54 -5.95
N SER A 124 -1.66 16.27 -6.26
CA SER A 124 -1.70 17.70 -6.53
C SER A 124 -0.52 18.12 -7.39
N LEU A 125 -0.75 19.06 -8.30
CA LEU A 125 0.30 19.62 -9.18
C LEU A 125 1.04 18.55 -9.99
N GLY A 126 0.35 17.48 -10.40
CA GLY A 126 0.95 16.38 -11.15
C GLY A 126 1.86 15.48 -10.32
N ALA A 127 1.80 15.56 -9.00
CA ALA A 127 2.61 14.78 -8.08
C ALA A 127 1.75 14.07 -7.02
N ILE A 128 2.33 13.01 -6.45
CA ILE A 128 1.74 12.23 -5.36
C ILE A 128 2.46 12.59 -4.07
N TRP A 129 1.69 13.00 -3.07
CA TRP A 129 2.16 13.43 -1.75
C TRP A 129 1.62 12.50 -0.69
N VAL A 130 2.46 12.18 0.28
CA VAL A 130 2.12 11.30 1.39
C VAL A 130 2.40 11.99 2.71
N TRP A 131 1.46 11.90 3.64
CA TRP A 131 1.67 12.35 5.00
C TRP A 131 2.39 11.26 5.79
N HIS A 132 3.51 11.64 6.37
CA HIS A 132 4.27 10.79 7.30
C HIS A 132 4.25 11.39 8.70
N ASP A 133 3.90 10.58 9.69
CA ASP A 133 4.00 10.97 11.09
C ASP A 133 4.17 9.75 12.01
#